data_d06ee05b6e5827384ebbe76b30b82ab4
#
_entry.id   d06ee05b6e5827384ebbe76b30b82ab4
#
_cell.length_a   1.000
_cell.length_b   1.000
_cell.length_c   1.000
_cell.angle_alpha   90.00
_cell.angle_beta   90.00
_cell.angle_gamma   90.00
#
_symmetry.space_group_name_H-M   'P 1'
#
loop_
_entity.id
_entity.type
_entity.pdbx_description
1 polymer ?
#
loop_
_entity_poly.entity_id
_entity_poly.type
_entity_poly.pdbx_seq_one_letter_code
_entity_poly.pdbx_strand_id
1 'polypeptide(L)' 'MKITVIGTGYVGLVSGTCLADVGNDVLCLDVDADKIRILNEGGIPIYEPGLEAMVRRNKDAGRLRFTTNVEEAVAH' A
#
# COMPACT_ATOMS: atom_id res chain seq x y z
N MET A 1 11.05 -4.09 -9.45
CA MET A 1 11.86 -3.64 -8.29
C MET A 1 11.06 -3.80 -7.02
N LYS A 2 11.72 -4.17 -5.94
CA LYS A 2 11.06 -4.25 -4.63
C LYS A 2 11.23 -2.93 -3.90
N ILE A 3 10.12 -2.34 -3.48
CA ILE A 3 10.10 -1.03 -2.83
C ILE A 3 9.34 -1.14 -1.51
N THR A 4 9.90 -0.59 -0.45
CA THR A 4 9.21 -0.48 0.83
C THR A 4 8.88 0.99 1.08
N VAL A 5 7.61 1.28 1.34
CA VAL A 5 7.14 2.63 1.65
C VAL A 5 6.81 2.69 3.14
N ILE A 6 7.40 3.63 3.84
CA ILE A 6 7.17 3.83 5.28
C ILE A 6 6.09 4.90 5.45
N GLY A 7 4.99 4.50 6.06
CA GLY A 7 3.85 5.38 6.26
C GLY A 7 2.83 5.26 5.12
N THR A 8 1.55 5.18 5.49
CA THR A 8 0.44 5.12 4.53
C THR A 8 -0.46 6.35 4.65
N GLY A 9 0.12 7.50 4.98
CA GLY A 9 -0.55 8.78 4.85
C GLY A 9 -0.81 9.06 3.37
N TYR A 10 -1.45 10.20 3.07
CA TYR A 10 -1.86 10.49 1.70
C TYR A 10 -0.72 10.31 0.69
N VAL A 11 0.41 10.94 0.96
CA VAL A 11 1.55 10.91 0.03
C VAL A 11 2.11 9.50 -0.12
N GLY A 12 2.28 8.79 1.01
CA GLY A 12 2.81 7.43 0.98
C GLY A 12 1.91 6.46 0.26
N LEU A 13 0.60 6.54 0.50
CA LEU A 13 -0.37 5.67 -0.15
C LEU A 13 -0.41 5.92 -1.66
N VAL A 14 -0.49 7.18 -2.07
CA VAL A 14 -0.54 7.53 -3.50
C VAL A 14 0.75 7.12 -4.20
N SER A 15 1.90 7.47 -3.60
CA SER A 15 3.21 7.15 -4.19
C SER A 15 3.41 5.64 -4.32
N GLY A 16 3.10 4.89 -3.24
CA GLY A 16 3.25 3.44 -3.25
C GLY A 16 2.36 2.79 -4.30
N THR A 17 1.12 3.25 -4.41
CA THR A 17 0.17 2.70 -5.36
C THR A 17 0.62 2.99 -6.79
N CYS A 18 1.10 4.19 -7.07
CA CYS A 18 1.59 4.55 -8.40
C CYS A 18 2.82 3.72 -8.78
N LEU A 19 3.74 3.50 -7.84
CA LEU A 19 4.92 2.67 -8.08
C LEU A 19 4.54 1.22 -8.36
N ALA A 20 3.54 0.70 -7.66
CA ALA A 20 3.02 -0.64 -7.93
C ALA A 20 2.38 -0.71 -9.31
N ASP A 21 1.66 0.33 -9.69
CA ASP A 21 0.92 0.35 -10.96
C ASP A 21 1.86 0.32 -12.17
N VAL A 22 3.09 0.82 -12.03
CA VAL A 22 4.09 0.73 -13.09
C VAL A 22 4.91 -0.55 -13.04
N GLY A 23 4.54 -1.49 -12.18
CA GLY A 23 5.12 -2.85 -12.20
C GLY A 23 6.06 -3.19 -11.06
N ASN A 24 6.23 -2.32 -10.06
CA ASN A 24 7.08 -2.60 -8.91
C ASN A 24 6.34 -3.43 -7.86
N ASP A 25 7.09 -4.19 -7.07
CA ASP A 25 6.57 -4.94 -5.92
C ASP A 25 6.69 -4.02 -4.69
N VAL A 26 5.57 -3.48 -4.23
CA VAL A 26 5.54 -2.47 -3.18
C VAL A 26 4.93 -3.01 -1.90
N LEU A 27 5.64 -2.84 -0.80
CA LEU A 27 5.16 -3.15 0.55
C LEU A 27 5.09 -1.85 1.34
N CYS A 28 3.91 -1.51 1.83
CA CYS A 28 3.69 -0.31 2.62
C CYS A 28 3.61 -0.68 4.09
N LEU A 29 4.40 -0.01 4.91
CA LEU A 29 4.45 -0.19 6.36
C LEU A 29 3.79 1.00 7.05
N ASP A 30 2.91 0.75 8.01
CA ASP A 30 2.37 1.78 8.89
C ASP A 30 2.19 1.21 10.30
N VAL A 31 2.33 2.07 11.30
CA VAL A 31 2.14 1.67 12.70
C VAL A 31 0.66 1.66 13.09
N ASP A 32 -0.20 2.26 12.31
CA ASP A 32 -1.64 2.33 12.57
C ASP A 32 -2.32 1.05 12.08
N ALA A 33 -2.61 0.14 13.02
CA ALA A 33 -3.20 -1.15 12.70
C ALA A 33 -4.59 -1.01 12.07
N ASP A 34 -5.38 -0.02 12.48
CA ASP A 34 -6.70 0.19 11.91
C ASP A 34 -6.63 0.61 10.45
N LYS A 35 -5.69 1.49 10.13
CA LYS A 35 -5.48 1.94 8.76
C LYS A 35 -5.05 0.76 7.87
N ILE A 36 -4.12 -0.05 8.36
CA ILE A 36 -3.65 -1.22 7.63
C ILE A 36 -4.79 -2.23 7.43
N ARG A 37 -5.62 -2.42 8.46
CA ARG A 37 -6.78 -3.32 8.36
C ARG A 37 -7.74 -2.85 7.26
N ILE A 38 -8.05 -1.56 7.24
CA ILE A 38 -8.94 -0.99 6.24
C ILE A 38 -8.38 -1.21 4.83
N LEU A 39 -7.09 -0.94 4.65
CA LEU A 39 -6.44 -1.11 3.35
C LEU A 39 -6.42 -2.58 2.90
N ASN A 40 -6.19 -3.51 3.84
CA ASN A 40 -6.20 -4.94 3.52
C ASN A 40 -7.60 -5.46 3.18
N GLU A 41 -8.63 -4.80 3.69
CA GLU A 41 -10.02 -5.14 3.38
C GLU A 41 -10.52 -4.50 2.08
N GLY A 42 -9.65 -3.75 1.41
CA GLY A 42 -9.99 -3.10 0.14
C GLY A 42 -10.54 -1.69 0.28
N GLY A 43 -10.61 -1.15 1.50
CA GLY A 43 -11.04 0.22 1.74
C GLY A 43 -9.91 1.21 1.53
N ILE A 44 -10.27 2.47 1.34
CA ILE A 44 -9.31 3.57 1.22
C ILE A 44 -9.65 4.60 2.27
N PRO A 45 -8.74 4.93 3.20
CA PRO A 45 -9.02 5.92 4.24
C PRO A 45 -9.01 7.36 3.71
N ILE A 46 -8.68 7.55 2.45
CA ILE A 46 -8.59 8.85 1.79
C ILE A 46 -9.49 8.83 0.58
N TYR A 47 -10.35 9.84 0.43
CA TYR A 47 -11.20 9.95 -0.75
C TYR A 47 -10.41 10.60 -1.88
N GLU A 48 -10.11 9.81 -2.90
CA GLU A 48 -9.39 10.26 -4.10
C GLU A 48 -9.97 9.50 -5.29
N PRO A 49 -10.64 10.19 -6.23
CA PRO A 49 -11.23 9.51 -7.39
C PRO A 49 -10.18 8.70 -8.16
N GLY A 50 -10.50 7.44 -8.41
CA GLY A 50 -9.61 6.55 -9.15
C GLY A 50 -8.57 5.82 -8.29
N LEU A 51 -8.27 6.31 -7.09
CA LEU A 51 -7.27 5.69 -6.24
C LEU A 51 -7.72 4.32 -5.75
N GLU A 52 -8.98 4.19 -5.36
CA GLU A 52 -9.51 2.92 -4.87
C GLU A 52 -9.38 1.81 -5.91
N ALA A 53 -9.73 2.10 -7.16
CA ALA A 53 -9.62 1.11 -8.23
C ALA A 53 -8.16 0.73 -8.49
N MET A 54 -7.25 1.69 -8.42
CA MET A 54 -5.82 1.45 -8.62
C MET A 54 -5.24 0.60 -7.49
N VAL A 55 -5.60 0.90 -6.24
CA VAL A 55 -5.17 0.11 -5.08
C VAL A 55 -5.67 -1.32 -5.21
N ARG A 56 -6.95 -1.48 -5.51
CA ARG A 56 -7.56 -2.81 -5.62
C ARG A 56 -6.91 -3.63 -6.72
N ARG A 57 -6.69 -3.03 -7.89
CA ARG A 57 -6.06 -3.70 -9.02
C ARG A 57 -4.67 -4.20 -8.67
N ASN A 58 -3.87 -3.37 -8.01
CA ASN A 58 -2.50 -3.73 -7.67
C ASN A 58 -2.43 -4.71 -6.50
N LYS A 59 -3.35 -4.62 -5.54
CA LYS A 59 -3.47 -5.61 -4.48
C LYS A 59 -3.79 -6.98 -5.05
N ASP A 60 -4.77 -7.05 -5.94
CA ASP A 60 -5.19 -8.32 -6.54
C ASP A 60 -4.08 -8.94 -7.38
N ALA A 61 -3.25 -8.12 -7.99
CA ALA A 61 -2.10 -8.59 -8.76
C ALA A 61 -0.91 -8.99 -7.88
N GLY A 62 -0.98 -8.75 -6.57
CA GLY A 62 0.11 -9.09 -5.65
C GLY A 62 1.26 -8.10 -5.66
N ARG A 63 1.11 -6.97 -6.32
CA ARG A 63 2.17 -5.95 -6.40
C ARG A 63 2.10 -4.92 -5.29
N LEU A 64 0.98 -4.83 -4.57
CA LEU A 64 0.79 -3.85 -3.51
C LEU A 64 0.31 -4.55 -2.26
N ARG A 65 1.06 -4.42 -1.16
CA ARG A 65 0.74 -5.04 0.11
C ARG A 65 0.92 -4.04 1.24
N PHE A 66 0.23 -4.29 2.35
CA PHE A 66 0.26 -3.41 3.52
C PHE A 66 0.54 -4.23 4.77
N THR A 67 1.38 -3.70 5.67
CA THR A 67 1.73 -4.40 6.89
C THR A 67 2.00 -3.43 8.04
N THR A 68 1.84 -3.92 9.27
CA THR A 68 2.31 -3.23 10.48
C THR A 68 3.63 -3.82 10.98
N ASN A 69 4.13 -4.86 10.33
CA ASN A 69 5.31 -5.61 10.79
C ASN A 69 6.59 -5.00 10.23
N VAL A 70 7.38 -4.37 11.11
CA VAL A 70 8.63 -3.72 10.71
C VAL A 70 9.62 -4.73 10.12
N GLU A 71 9.71 -5.92 10.70
CA GLU A 71 10.64 -6.94 10.22
C GLU A 71 10.31 -7.39 8.80
N GLU A 72 9.02 -7.55 8.51
CA GLU A 72 8.58 -7.90 7.16
C GLU A 72 8.94 -6.80 6.16
N ALA A 73 8.75 -5.55 6.55
CA ALA A 73 9.07 -4.41 5.68
C ALA A 73 10.57 -4.32 5.41
N VAL A 74 11.40 -4.55 6.41
CA VAL A 74 12.86 -4.51 6.26
C VAL A 74 13.35 -5.66 5.40
N ALA A 75 12.73 -6.82 5.52
CA ALA A 75 13.13 -8.02 4.77
C ALA A 75 12.67 -8.01 3.31
N HIS A 76 11.79 -7.09 2.96
CA HIS A 76 11.20 -7.04 1.62
C HIS A 76 12.21 -6.80 0.50
#